data_8896566229d442e4f42ed77952bb802a
#
_entry.id   8896566229d442e4f42ed77952bb802a
#
_cell.length_a   1.000
_cell.length_b   1.000
_cell.length_c   1.000
_cell.angle_alpha   90.00
_cell.angle_beta   90.00
_cell.angle_gamma   90.00
#
_symmetry.space_group_name_H-M   'P 1'
#
loop_
_entity.id
_entity.type
_entity.pdbx_description
1 polymer ?
#
loop_
_entity_poly.entity_id
_entity_poly.type
_entity_poly.pdbx_seq_one_letter_code
_entity_poly.pdbx_strand_id
1 'polypeptide(L)'
;MIIDYVGVKEINGSLIVMDGVKGVSNEEIVDIRLDNGTMRQGRVVQIEGERIVVQVFEGTRRISLKNTRTRLTGHPMEMPLSPEIIGRVLDGAGKPIDGLGDIFPVKKANINGTPINPVSRVYPKNYINTGISTIDTLMTLIRGQKLPIFSGSGMKHNDLSLIHISEPTRLAL
;
A
#
# COMPACT_ATOMS: atom_id res chain seq x y z
N MET A 1 4.10 26.57 -3.71
CA MET A 1 2.86 27.17 -4.28
C MET A 1 1.90 26.02 -4.51
N ILE A 2 0.74 26.04 -3.91
CA ILE A 2 -0.27 24.99 -4.07
C ILE A 2 -1.09 25.33 -5.32
N ILE A 3 -1.11 24.47 -6.31
CA ILE A 3 -1.85 24.65 -7.56
C ILE A 3 -3.01 23.68 -7.58
N ASP A 4 -4.23 24.19 -7.75
CA ASP A 4 -5.43 23.39 -7.99
C ASP A 4 -5.70 23.36 -9.49
N TYR A 5 -5.69 22.20 -10.09
CA TYR A 5 -6.08 21.97 -11.47
C TYR A 5 -7.59 21.74 -11.54
N VAL A 6 -8.27 22.45 -12.44
CA VAL A 6 -9.73 22.38 -12.59
C VAL A 6 -10.09 21.59 -13.83
N GLY A 7 -10.96 20.62 -13.67
CA GLY A 7 -11.42 19.74 -14.72
C GLY A 7 -10.50 18.55 -14.97
N VAL A 8 -11.07 17.55 -15.61
CA VAL A 8 -10.39 16.37 -16.12
C VAL A 8 -10.76 16.21 -17.59
N LYS A 9 -9.84 15.72 -18.41
CA LYS A 9 -10.06 15.57 -19.85
C LYS A 9 -10.91 14.34 -20.17
N GLU A 10 -10.63 13.25 -19.50
CA GLU A 10 -11.22 11.95 -19.78
C GLU A 10 -11.32 11.11 -18.51
N ILE A 11 -12.33 10.23 -18.46
CA ILE A 11 -12.52 9.26 -17.37
C ILE A 11 -12.69 7.89 -17.99
N ASN A 12 -11.79 6.96 -17.63
CA ASN A 12 -11.78 5.59 -18.11
C ASN A 12 -11.72 4.61 -16.93
N GLY A 13 -12.86 4.04 -16.56
CA GLY A 13 -12.93 3.13 -15.41
C GLY A 13 -12.51 3.82 -14.12
N SER A 14 -11.42 3.37 -13.49
CA SER A 14 -10.82 3.99 -12.29
C SER A 14 -9.77 5.06 -12.61
N LEU A 15 -9.52 5.32 -13.89
CA LEU A 15 -8.50 6.27 -14.34
C LEU A 15 -9.11 7.59 -14.77
N ILE A 16 -8.44 8.68 -14.44
CA ILE A 16 -8.71 10.01 -14.97
C ILE A 16 -7.50 10.54 -15.72
N VAL A 17 -7.73 11.24 -16.80
CA VAL A 17 -6.69 11.86 -17.62
C VAL A 17 -6.79 13.37 -17.47
N MET A 18 -5.67 14.02 -17.23
CA MET A 18 -5.55 15.47 -17.10
C MET A 18 -4.47 15.99 -18.04
N ASP A 19 -4.69 17.15 -18.63
CA ASP A 19 -3.72 17.84 -19.48
C ASP A 19 -3.25 19.16 -18.81
N GLY A 20 -2.10 19.66 -19.22
CA GLY A 20 -1.55 20.94 -18.73
C GLY A 20 -1.01 20.89 -17.31
N VAL A 21 -0.68 19.70 -16.80
CA VAL A 21 -0.17 19.53 -15.45
C VAL A 21 1.35 19.54 -15.47
N LYS A 22 1.97 20.38 -14.62
CA LYS A 22 3.43 20.57 -14.57
C LYS A 22 4.00 20.20 -13.22
N GLY A 23 5.25 19.74 -13.22
CA GLY A 23 6.01 19.47 -11.98
C GLY A 23 5.51 18.25 -11.22
N VAL A 24 5.01 17.23 -11.92
CA VAL A 24 4.46 16.00 -11.36
C VAL A 24 5.54 14.92 -11.29
N SER A 25 5.51 14.14 -10.24
CA SER A 25 6.35 12.98 -10.06
C SER A 25 5.58 11.67 -10.26
N ASN A 26 6.28 10.62 -10.69
CA ASN A 26 5.69 9.28 -10.75
C ASN A 26 5.27 8.83 -9.35
N GLU A 27 4.13 8.14 -9.27
CA GLU A 27 3.53 7.64 -8.02
C GLU A 27 3.11 8.73 -7.02
N GLU A 28 3.15 9.98 -7.43
CA GLU A 28 2.67 11.09 -6.60
C GLU A 28 1.20 10.93 -6.27
N ILE A 29 0.86 11.20 -5.02
CA ILE A 29 -0.54 11.22 -4.56
C ILE A 29 -1.19 12.53 -4.96
N VAL A 30 -2.43 12.43 -5.38
CA VAL A 30 -3.27 13.57 -5.74
C VAL A 30 -4.55 13.56 -4.91
N ASP A 31 -4.90 14.71 -4.39
CA ASP A 31 -6.19 14.94 -3.73
C ASP A 31 -7.20 15.44 -4.78
N ILE A 32 -8.34 14.78 -4.85
CA ILE A 32 -9.38 15.04 -5.83
C ILE A 32 -10.63 15.50 -5.09
N ARG A 33 -11.00 16.75 -5.27
CA ARG A 33 -12.22 17.34 -4.70
C ARG A 33 -13.35 17.32 -5.70
N LEU A 34 -14.42 16.66 -5.35
CA LEU A 34 -15.66 16.59 -6.14
C LEU A 34 -16.52 17.85 -5.91
N ASP A 35 -17.50 18.08 -6.78
CA ASP A 35 -18.45 19.20 -6.69
C ASP A 35 -19.24 19.23 -5.39
N ASN A 36 -19.53 18.07 -4.82
CA ASN A 36 -20.25 17.95 -3.54
C ASN A 36 -19.33 18.14 -2.31
N GLY A 37 -18.07 18.51 -2.52
CA GLY A 37 -17.09 18.67 -1.45
C GLY A 37 -16.42 17.37 -0.98
N THR A 38 -16.82 16.21 -1.47
CA THR A 38 -16.17 14.93 -1.14
C THR A 38 -14.74 14.93 -1.63
N MET A 39 -13.83 14.49 -0.78
CA MET A 39 -12.42 14.30 -1.12
C MET A 39 -12.17 12.84 -1.48
N ARG A 40 -11.40 12.62 -2.51
CA ARG A 40 -10.86 11.33 -2.91
C ARG A 40 -9.38 11.43 -3.11
N GLN A 41 -8.73 10.29 -3.10
CA GLN A 41 -7.30 10.23 -3.39
C GLN A 41 -7.03 9.37 -4.62
N GLY A 42 -5.96 9.71 -5.31
CA GLY A 42 -5.48 8.95 -6.44
C GLY A 42 -3.96 8.98 -6.50
N ARG A 43 -3.41 8.18 -7.39
CA ARG A 43 -1.98 8.08 -7.64
C ARG A 43 -1.70 8.32 -9.11
N VAL A 44 -0.68 9.11 -9.40
CA VAL A 44 -0.17 9.28 -10.76
C VAL A 44 0.46 7.96 -11.23
N VAL A 45 -0.08 7.38 -12.28
CA VAL A 45 0.40 6.10 -12.84
C VAL A 45 1.15 6.25 -14.15
N GLN A 46 0.94 7.38 -14.85
CA GLN A 46 1.62 7.65 -16.12
C GLN A 46 1.77 9.15 -16.31
N ILE A 47 2.89 9.55 -16.89
CA ILE A 47 3.21 10.94 -17.22
C ILE A 47 3.70 10.97 -18.67
N GLU A 48 3.05 11.78 -19.53
CA GLU A 48 3.42 12.00 -20.91
C GLU A 48 3.49 13.52 -21.18
N GLY A 49 4.67 14.10 -20.99
CA GLY A 49 4.83 15.54 -21.07
C GLY A 49 4.01 16.27 -19.99
N GLU A 50 3.01 17.06 -20.42
CA GLU A 50 2.07 17.75 -19.51
C GLU A 50 0.76 16.98 -19.31
N ARG A 51 0.64 15.77 -19.88
CA ARG A 51 -0.48 14.88 -19.68
C ARG A 51 -0.17 13.87 -18.60
N ILE A 52 -1.10 13.70 -17.66
CA ILE A 52 -1.01 12.71 -16.60
C ILE A 52 -2.22 11.80 -16.58
N VAL A 53 -1.99 10.56 -16.19
CA VAL A 53 -3.04 9.58 -15.87
C VAL A 53 -2.98 9.29 -14.38
N VAL A 54 -4.12 9.46 -13.73
CA VAL A 54 -4.28 9.26 -12.29
C VAL A 54 -5.25 8.12 -12.03
N GLN A 55 -4.85 7.16 -11.23
CA GLN A 55 -5.71 6.10 -10.71
C GLN A 55 -6.38 6.56 -9.42
N VAL A 56 -7.70 6.62 -9.43
CA VAL A 56 -8.50 7.02 -8.27
C VAL A 56 -8.82 5.81 -7.40
N PHE A 57 -8.51 5.86 -6.11
CA PHE A 57 -8.63 4.71 -5.21
C PHE A 57 -10.09 4.36 -4.92
N GLU A 58 -10.93 5.35 -4.66
CA GLU A 58 -12.35 5.15 -4.33
C GLU A 58 -13.25 5.13 -5.57
N GLY A 59 -12.63 5.00 -6.76
CA GLY A 59 -13.33 4.98 -8.04
C GLY A 59 -13.75 6.38 -8.54
N THR A 60 -14.31 6.42 -9.74
CA THR A 60 -14.56 7.68 -10.49
C THR A 60 -16.03 8.12 -10.50
N ARG A 61 -16.90 7.45 -9.74
CA ARG A 61 -18.33 7.85 -9.68
C ARG A 61 -18.46 9.31 -9.25
N ARG A 62 -19.30 10.09 -9.96
CA ARG A 62 -19.56 11.51 -9.70
C ARG A 62 -18.35 12.43 -9.88
N ILE A 63 -17.27 12.00 -10.52
CA ILE A 63 -16.24 12.92 -10.99
C ILE A 63 -16.79 13.69 -12.18
N SER A 64 -16.75 15.03 -12.08
CA SER A 64 -17.17 15.93 -13.15
C SER A 64 -15.99 16.27 -14.04
N LEU A 65 -16.18 16.23 -15.35
CA LEU A 65 -15.15 16.63 -16.31
C LEU A 65 -14.79 18.12 -16.18
N LYS A 66 -15.70 18.96 -15.74
CA LYS A 66 -15.52 20.42 -15.71
C LYS A 66 -15.15 20.98 -14.35
N ASN A 67 -15.75 20.45 -13.28
CA ASN A 67 -15.73 21.11 -11.96
C ASN A 67 -14.85 20.39 -10.94
N THR A 68 -14.40 19.17 -11.22
CA THR A 68 -13.50 18.44 -10.32
C THR A 68 -12.20 19.22 -10.15
N ARG A 69 -11.74 19.35 -8.92
CA ARG A 69 -10.47 20.01 -8.60
C ARG A 69 -9.46 18.98 -8.14
N THR A 70 -8.29 19.00 -8.73
CA THR A 70 -7.20 18.07 -8.41
C THR A 70 -6.00 18.85 -7.92
N ARG A 71 -5.45 18.41 -6.79
CA ARG A 71 -4.27 18.99 -6.15
C ARG A 71 -3.17 17.94 -6.06
N LEU A 72 -1.99 18.29 -6.52
CA LEU A 72 -0.78 17.50 -6.34
C LEU A 72 -0.26 17.67 -4.91
N THR A 73 0.14 16.58 -4.27
CA THR A 73 0.64 16.59 -2.89
C THR A 73 2.15 16.76 -2.80
N GLY A 74 2.88 16.50 -3.89
CA GLY A 74 4.33 16.59 -3.94
C GLY A 74 5.06 15.39 -3.35
N HIS A 75 4.33 14.35 -2.93
CA HIS A 75 4.94 13.15 -2.35
C HIS A 75 4.20 11.88 -2.76
N PRO A 76 4.88 10.72 -2.80
CA PRO A 76 4.27 9.44 -3.01
C PRO A 76 3.43 9.04 -1.79
N MET A 77 2.79 7.87 -1.86
CA MET A 77 2.01 7.36 -0.74
C MET A 77 2.90 7.06 0.47
N GLU A 78 2.59 7.71 1.58
CA GLU A 78 3.32 7.60 2.83
C GLU A 78 2.41 7.05 3.92
N MET A 79 2.97 6.19 4.76
CA MET A 79 2.29 5.68 5.95
C MET A 79 2.76 6.41 7.19
N PRO A 80 1.84 6.88 8.05
CA PRO A 80 2.19 7.45 9.33
C PRO A 80 2.78 6.37 10.23
N LEU A 81 3.93 6.61 10.81
CA LEU A 81 4.59 5.71 11.77
C LEU A 81 4.57 6.34 13.15
N SER A 82 3.92 5.66 14.09
CA SER A 82 3.85 6.00 15.50
C SER A 82 3.63 4.72 16.32
N PRO A 83 4.05 4.66 17.58
CA PRO A 83 3.65 3.58 18.49
C PRO A 83 2.13 3.41 18.61
N GLU A 84 1.38 4.49 18.40
CA GLU A 84 -0.08 4.49 18.42
C GLU A 84 -0.75 3.67 17.31
N ILE A 85 0.02 3.23 16.29
CA ILE A 85 -0.51 2.39 15.20
C ILE A 85 -0.74 0.94 15.65
N ILE A 86 -0.13 0.55 16.77
CA ILE A 86 -0.24 -0.82 17.28
C ILE A 86 -1.67 -1.07 17.76
N GLY A 87 -2.29 -2.12 17.22
CA GLY A 87 -3.69 -2.47 17.54
C GLY A 87 -4.75 -1.66 16.80
N ARG A 88 -4.37 -0.72 15.93
CA ARG A 88 -5.29 0.06 15.09
C ARG A 88 -5.69 -0.69 13.82
N VAL A 89 -6.89 -0.40 13.33
CA VAL A 89 -7.38 -0.91 12.03
C VAL A 89 -7.37 0.23 11.03
N LEU A 90 -6.63 0.03 9.94
CA LEU A 90 -6.41 1.04 8.92
C LEU A 90 -6.97 0.58 7.57
N ASP A 91 -7.35 1.53 6.72
CA ASP A 91 -7.66 1.27 5.32
C ASP A 91 -6.39 1.10 4.47
N GLY A 92 -6.55 0.82 3.18
CA GLY A 92 -5.43 0.68 2.25
C GLY A 92 -4.62 1.96 2.01
N ALA A 93 -5.11 3.10 2.44
CA ALA A 93 -4.42 4.39 2.38
C ALA A 93 -3.74 4.76 3.72
N GLY A 94 -3.81 3.89 4.73
CA GLY A 94 -3.26 4.13 6.05
C GLY A 94 -4.12 5.03 6.96
N LYS A 95 -5.39 5.24 6.61
CA LYS A 95 -6.33 6.00 7.43
C LYS A 95 -7.04 5.10 8.43
N PRO A 96 -7.19 5.52 9.69
CA PRO A 96 -7.93 4.75 10.68
C PRO A 96 -9.40 4.56 10.30
N ILE A 97 -9.90 3.31 10.43
CA ILE A 97 -11.31 2.95 10.23
C ILE A 97 -11.94 2.36 11.48
N ASP A 98 -11.22 2.34 12.58
CA ASP A 98 -11.64 1.78 13.88
C ASP A 98 -12.43 2.78 14.76
N GLY A 99 -12.65 4.01 14.31
CA GLY A 99 -13.37 5.04 15.06
C GLY A 99 -12.58 5.67 16.23
N LEU A 100 -11.31 5.33 16.40
CA LEU A 100 -10.47 5.84 17.49
C LEU A 100 -9.75 7.17 17.18
N GLY A 101 -10.12 7.83 16.09
CA GLY A 101 -9.52 9.11 15.67
C GLY A 101 -8.23 8.96 14.88
N ASP A 102 -7.66 10.08 14.50
CA ASP A 102 -6.46 10.14 13.66
C ASP A 102 -5.20 9.73 14.41
N ILE A 103 -4.20 9.22 13.66
CA ILE A 103 -2.87 8.88 14.17
C ILE A 103 -1.95 10.08 13.95
N PHE A 104 -1.31 10.55 15.01
CA PHE A 104 -0.32 11.60 14.91
C PHE A 104 1.07 11.00 14.66
N PRO A 105 1.61 11.11 13.42
CA PRO A 105 2.84 10.46 13.08
C PRO A 105 4.06 11.12 13.71
N VAL A 106 4.92 10.33 14.32
CA VAL A 106 6.27 10.74 14.68
C VAL A 106 7.15 10.82 13.42
N LYS A 107 6.90 9.92 12.47
CA LYS A 107 7.59 9.84 11.18
C LYS A 107 6.62 9.37 10.11
N LYS A 108 6.82 9.84 8.88
CA LYS A 108 6.16 9.28 7.69
C LYS A 108 7.16 8.45 6.90
N ALA A 109 6.75 7.32 6.39
CA ALA A 109 7.57 6.46 5.54
C ALA A 109 6.85 6.14 4.23
N ASN A 110 7.59 6.20 3.13
CA ASN A 110 7.11 5.77 1.83
C ASN A 110 6.76 4.28 1.89
N ILE A 111 5.56 3.92 1.46
CA ILE A 111 5.08 2.53 1.50
C ILE A 111 5.89 1.59 0.60
N ASN A 112 6.47 2.11 -0.48
CA ASN A 112 7.32 1.32 -1.37
C ASN A 112 8.71 1.05 -0.77
N GLY A 113 9.07 1.79 0.28
CA GLY A 113 10.39 1.70 0.90
C GLY A 113 11.52 2.11 -0.04
N THR A 114 12.73 1.77 0.36
CA THR A 114 13.93 1.90 -0.48
C THR A 114 14.44 0.52 -0.86
N PRO A 115 14.80 0.28 -2.14
CA PRO A 115 15.36 -0.99 -2.55
C PRO A 115 16.67 -1.26 -1.80
N ILE A 116 16.79 -2.47 -1.25
CA ILE A 116 18.02 -2.88 -0.56
C ILE A 116 19.10 -3.11 -1.60
N ASN A 117 20.27 -2.47 -1.39
CA ASN A 117 21.43 -2.73 -2.22
C ASN A 117 21.77 -4.23 -2.20
N PRO A 118 21.90 -4.91 -3.36
CA PRO A 118 22.23 -6.32 -3.42
C PRO A 118 23.49 -6.71 -2.64
N VAL A 119 24.48 -5.83 -2.55
CA VAL A 119 25.72 -6.05 -1.80
C VAL A 119 25.48 -6.11 -0.28
N SER A 120 24.45 -5.43 0.23
CA SER A 120 24.09 -5.47 1.67
C SER A 120 23.21 -6.64 2.05
N ARG A 121 22.83 -7.49 1.10
CA ARG A 121 22.02 -8.68 1.39
C ARG A 121 22.85 -9.74 2.05
N VAL A 122 22.38 -10.19 3.21
CA VAL A 122 23.00 -11.31 3.94
C VAL A 122 22.09 -12.52 3.76
N TYR A 123 22.69 -13.69 3.51
CA TYR A 123 21.92 -14.94 3.48
C TYR A 123 21.29 -15.20 4.84
N PRO A 124 19.97 -15.43 4.91
CA PRO A 124 19.31 -15.74 6.18
C PRO A 124 19.84 -17.09 6.73
N LYS A 125 20.14 -17.11 8.02
CA LYS A 125 20.66 -18.30 8.72
C LYS A 125 19.72 -18.79 9.82
N ASN A 126 18.69 -17.99 10.16
CA ASN A 126 17.78 -18.29 11.25
C ASN A 126 16.68 -19.24 10.76
N TYR A 127 16.68 -20.47 11.23
CA TYR A 127 15.63 -21.42 10.91
C TYR A 127 14.38 -21.19 11.79
N ILE A 128 13.26 -21.65 11.28
CA ILE A 128 11.97 -21.66 11.97
C ILE A 128 11.67 -23.12 12.34
N ASN A 129 11.58 -23.41 13.63
CA ASN A 129 11.12 -24.71 14.10
C ASN A 129 9.60 -24.76 14.01
N THR A 130 9.08 -25.56 13.09
CA THR A 130 7.63 -25.67 12.85
C THR A 130 6.98 -26.73 13.74
N GLY A 131 7.75 -27.61 14.36
CA GLY A 131 7.25 -28.78 15.07
C GLY A 131 6.76 -29.92 14.18
N ILE A 132 6.86 -29.76 12.87
CA ILE A 132 6.50 -30.78 11.89
C ILE A 132 7.77 -31.44 11.39
N SER A 133 8.01 -32.66 11.79
CA SER A 133 9.25 -33.39 11.52
C SER A 133 9.65 -33.43 10.05
N THR A 134 8.69 -33.56 9.16
CA THR A 134 8.94 -33.57 7.71
C THR A 134 9.50 -32.23 7.20
N ILE A 135 8.97 -31.10 7.69
CA ILE A 135 9.47 -29.76 7.32
C ILE A 135 10.82 -29.53 7.98
N ASP A 136 10.91 -29.78 9.29
CA ASP A 136 12.10 -29.42 10.07
C ASP A 136 13.33 -30.27 9.68
N THR A 137 13.12 -31.51 9.18
CA THR A 137 14.23 -32.38 8.80
C THR A 137 14.54 -32.43 7.30
N LEU A 138 13.52 -32.34 6.43
CA LEU A 138 13.74 -32.50 4.99
C LEU A 138 13.76 -31.16 4.24
N MET A 139 13.06 -30.15 4.73
CA MET A 139 12.92 -28.86 4.06
C MET A 139 13.01 -27.71 5.06
N THR A 140 14.04 -27.70 5.88
CA THR A 140 14.23 -26.69 6.93
C THR A 140 13.84 -25.29 6.48
N LEU A 141 12.84 -24.72 7.14
CA LEU A 141 12.32 -23.39 6.81
C LEU A 141 13.20 -22.31 7.44
N ILE A 142 13.59 -21.32 6.66
CA ILE A 142 14.45 -20.22 7.09
C ILE A 142 13.64 -18.92 7.05
N ARG A 143 13.87 -18.01 8.01
CA ARG A 143 13.22 -16.71 8.03
C ARG A 143 13.42 -15.94 6.72
N GLY A 144 12.32 -15.45 6.14
CA GLY A 144 12.31 -14.77 4.84
C GLY A 144 12.21 -15.69 3.62
N GLN A 145 12.18 -17.02 3.82
CA GLN A 145 11.95 -17.96 2.74
C GLN A 145 10.45 -18.01 2.35
N LYS A 146 10.18 -18.12 1.07
CA LYS A 146 8.83 -18.37 0.57
C LYS A 146 8.61 -19.88 0.47
N LEU A 147 7.68 -20.41 1.26
CA LEU A 147 7.29 -21.81 1.23
C LEU A 147 5.87 -21.92 0.64
N PRO A 148 5.70 -22.48 -0.59
CA PRO A 148 4.38 -22.75 -1.11
C PRO A 148 3.79 -23.98 -0.41
N ILE A 149 2.54 -23.87 0.04
CA ILE A 149 1.78 -24.97 0.65
C ILE A 149 0.65 -25.32 -0.29
N PHE A 150 0.67 -26.51 -0.85
CA PHE A 150 -0.38 -27.05 -1.71
C PHE A 150 -1.20 -28.08 -0.94
N SER A 151 -2.52 -27.94 -0.98
CA SER A 151 -3.43 -28.88 -0.34
C SER A 151 -4.65 -29.15 -1.20
N GLY A 152 -5.26 -30.32 -1.04
CA GLY A 152 -6.56 -30.62 -1.60
C GLY A 152 -7.70 -29.89 -0.89
N SER A 153 -8.87 -29.84 -1.51
CA SER A 153 -10.07 -29.26 -0.92
C SER A 153 -10.42 -29.94 0.42
N GLY A 154 -10.70 -29.16 1.45
CA GLY A 154 -11.09 -29.65 2.78
C GLY A 154 -9.91 -29.98 3.71
N MET A 155 -8.65 -29.82 3.27
CA MET A 155 -7.49 -30.00 4.13
C MET A 155 -7.18 -28.73 4.95
N LYS A 156 -6.64 -28.93 6.16
CA LYS A 156 -6.38 -27.87 7.12
C LYS A 156 -5.05 -27.13 6.87
N HIS A 157 -4.81 -26.62 5.65
CA HIS A 157 -3.57 -25.94 5.32
C HIS A 157 -3.38 -24.60 6.07
N ASN A 158 -4.48 -23.93 6.43
CA ASN A 158 -4.43 -22.69 7.21
C ASN A 158 -3.91 -22.96 8.62
N ASP A 159 -4.30 -24.06 9.25
CA ASP A 159 -3.82 -24.45 10.58
C ASP A 159 -2.30 -24.68 10.54
N LEU A 160 -1.81 -25.34 9.47
CA LEU A 160 -0.38 -25.53 9.26
C LEU A 160 0.36 -24.19 9.19
N SER A 161 -0.11 -23.24 8.38
CA SER A 161 0.59 -21.97 8.16
C SER A 161 0.47 -21.03 9.37
N LEU A 162 -0.66 -20.97 10.03
CA LEU A 162 -0.91 -20.06 11.14
C LEU A 162 -0.36 -20.58 12.46
N ILE A 163 -0.61 -21.84 12.81
CA ILE A 163 -0.27 -22.41 14.11
C ILE A 163 1.19 -22.88 14.14
N HIS A 164 1.64 -23.62 13.12
CA HIS A 164 2.96 -24.26 13.12
C HIS A 164 4.07 -23.39 12.54
N ILE A 165 3.78 -22.47 11.63
CA ILE A 165 4.79 -21.63 10.99
C ILE A 165 4.80 -20.21 11.56
N SER A 166 3.64 -19.59 11.77
CA SER A 166 3.54 -18.21 12.22
C SER A 166 3.56 -18.06 13.74
N GLU A 167 2.85 -18.90 14.49
CA GLU A 167 2.78 -18.82 15.96
C GLU A 167 4.10 -19.15 16.66
N PRO A 168 4.86 -20.19 16.30
CA PRO A 168 6.15 -20.47 16.95
C PRO A 168 7.14 -19.32 16.88
N THR A 169 7.05 -18.47 15.85
CA THR A 169 7.91 -17.29 15.72
C THR A 169 7.49 -16.14 16.63
N ARG A 170 6.24 -16.08 17.09
CA ARG A 170 5.76 -15.10 18.07
C ARG A 170 6.19 -15.43 19.49
N LEU A 171 6.22 -16.70 19.83
CA LEU A 171 6.62 -17.16 21.17
C LEU A 171 8.12 -17.17 21.39
N ALA A 172 8.94 -17.01 20.35
CA ALA A 172 10.40 -16.98 20.39
C ALA A 172 11.00 -15.56 20.46
N LEU A 173 10.17 -14.54 20.59
CA LEU A 173 10.51 -13.14 20.81
C LEU A 173 10.14 -12.73 22.24
#